data_cf54b9839f2c30bd07703f8e76f0bb37
#
_entry.id   cf54b9839f2c30bd07703f8e76f0bb37
#
_cell.length_a   1.000
_cell.length_b   1.000
_cell.length_c   1.000
_cell.angle_alpha   90.00
_cell.angle_beta   90.00
_cell.angle_gamma   90.00
#
_symmetry.space_group_name_H-M   'P 1'
#
loop_
_entity.id
_entity.type
_entity.pdbx_description
1 polymer ?
#
loop_
_entity_poly.entity_id
_entity_poly.type
_entity_poly.pdbx_seq_one_letter_code
_entity_poly.pdbx_strand_id
1 'polypeptide(L)'
;WEYEYMAFSRRVGELWEPFCKLCFIYPLTNIRLFVPPLFEEVKRNLANEISNYIDGLRIKTTEKVQLKKYYDKVWGLVTSGEIQLECDLHFTEGTNKYIVDFKSGFGSNEKGNTNRLLLVGSIYKNIEAENYKCLIFVRSTENNHYLTTLHNSGVWEISCGVGTYERIRDFTGYDIHDWITSNIDWMNDFSPHMRESILRN
;
A
#
# COMPACT_ATOMS: atom_id res chain seq x y z
N TRP A 1 2.64 -31.19 -10.11
CA TRP A 1 3.10 -30.22 -11.12
C TRP A 1 2.59 -28.79 -10.82
N GLU A 2 1.29 -28.58 -10.72
CA GLU A 2 0.72 -27.27 -10.33
C GLU A 2 1.24 -26.80 -8.95
N TYR A 3 1.44 -27.71 -8.02
CA TYR A 3 1.94 -27.36 -6.68
C TYR A 3 3.37 -26.82 -6.70
N GLU A 4 4.25 -27.38 -7.50
CA GLU A 4 5.63 -26.91 -7.62
C GLU A 4 5.72 -25.54 -8.30
N TYR A 5 4.91 -25.30 -9.34
CA TYR A 5 4.80 -23.99 -9.98
C TYR A 5 4.23 -22.94 -9.04
N MET A 6 3.16 -23.27 -8.33
CA MET A 6 2.55 -22.38 -7.34
C MET A 6 3.52 -22.05 -6.20
N ALA A 7 4.26 -23.05 -5.70
CA ALA A 7 5.28 -22.85 -4.68
C ALA A 7 6.42 -21.95 -5.18
N PHE A 8 6.88 -22.16 -6.41
CA PHE A 8 7.89 -21.31 -7.05
C PHE A 8 7.40 -19.87 -7.24
N SER A 9 6.21 -19.68 -7.81
CA SER A 9 5.62 -18.36 -8.02
C SER A 9 5.46 -17.59 -6.69
N ARG A 10 5.05 -18.29 -5.64
CA ARG A 10 4.97 -17.74 -4.29
C ARG A 10 6.36 -17.30 -3.78
N ARG A 11 7.38 -18.15 -3.92
CA ARG A 11 8.76 -17.83 -3.48
C ARG A 11 9.33 -16.64 -4.24
N VAL A 12 9.08 -16.55 -5.54
CA VAL A 12 9.47 -15.36 -6.31
C VAL A 12 8.76 -14.10 -5.79
N GLY A 13 7.48 -14.22 -5.43
CA GLY A 13 6.74 -13.12 -4.81
C GLY A 13 7.32 -12.69 -3.45
N GLU A 14 7.70 -13.67 -2.62
CA GLU A 14 8.33 -13.43 -1.31
C GLU A 14 9.71 -12.75 -1.42
N LEU A 15 10.43 -12.93 -2.51
CA LEU A 15 11.73 -12.28 -2.78
C LEU A 15 11.58 -10.92 -3.47
N TRP A 16 10.57 -10.77 -4.31
CA TRP A 16 10.40 -9.58 -5.15
C TRP A 16 10.17 -8.31 -4.33
N GLU A 17 9.32 -8.36 -3.33
CA GLU A 17 9.03 -7.22 -2.46
C GLU A 17 10.28 -6.73 -1.70
N PRO A 18 11.04 -7.58 -0.95
CA PRO A 18 12.28 -7.16 -0.32
C PRO A 18 13.30 -6.60 -1.30
N PHE A 19 13.41 -7.19 -2.50
CA PHE A 19 14.31 -6.73 -3.54
C PHE A 19 13.94 -5.30 -4.01
N CYS A 20 12.68 -5.04 -4.28
CA CYS A 20 12.21 -3.71 -4.63
C CYS A 20 12.42 -2.69 -3.50
N LYS A 21 12.19 -3.11 -2.24
CA LYS A 21 12.37 -2.25 -1.06
C LYS A 21 13.81 -1.81 -0.86
N LEU A 22 14.81 -2.60 -1.27
CA LEU A 22 16.22 -2.20 -1.19
C LEU A 22 16.50 -0.89 -1.91
N CYS A 23 15.84 -0.64 -3.03
CA CYS A 23 16.00 0.61 -3.79
C CYS A 23 15.55 1.84 -2.97
N PHE A 24 14.53 1.68 -2.14
CA PHE A 24 14.02 2.73 -1.25
C PHE A 24 14.83 2.87 0.04
N ILE A 25 15.49 1.79 0.49
CA ILE A 25 16.38 1.83 1.66
C ILE A 25 17.69 2.53 1.32
N TYR A 26 18.19 2.35 0.09
CA TYR A 26 19.44 2.92 -0.41
C TYR A 26 19.24 3.75 -1.68
N PRO A 27 18.39 4.78 -1.65
CA PRO A 27 18.01 5.51 -2.87
C PRO A 27 19.17 6.35 -3.40
N LEU A 28 19.19 6.58 -4.72
CA LEU A 28 20.07 7.56 -5.37
C LEU A 28 19.46 8.98 -5.36
N THR A 29 18.25 9.10 -4.90
CA THR A 29 17.46 10.33 -4.83
C THR A 29 17.30 10.81 -3.37
N ASN A 30 16.56 11.90 -3.17
CA ASN A 30 16.34 12.51 -1.84
C ASN A 30 15.08 12.00 -1.13
N ILE A 31 14.65 10.77 -1.39
CA ILE A 31 13.56 10.17 -0.63
C ILE A 31 14.02 9.74 0.77
N ARG A 32 13.08 9.68 1.72
CA ARG A 32 13.36 9.25 3.11
C ARG A 32 12.24 8.36 3.61
N LEU A 33 12.61 7.25 4.25
CA LEU A 33 11.64 6.39 4.91
C LEU A 33 11.09 7.06 6.17
N PHE A 34 9.82 6.76 6.51
CA PHE A 34 9.21 7.20 7.76
C PHE A 34 8.34 6.09 8.36
N VAL A 35 8.07 6.22 9.65
CA VAL A 35 7.15 5.32 10.37
C VAL A 35 5.74 5.90 10.29
N PRO A 36 4.75 5.12 9.85
CA PRO A 36 3.36 5.59 9.78
C PRO A 36 2.80 5.89 11.17
N PRO A 37 1.80 6.79 11.26
CA PRO A 37 1.12 7.03 12.53
C PRO A 37 0.31 5.79 12.95
N LEU A 38 0.14 5.62 14.25
CA LEU A 38 -0.81 4.63 14.76
C LEU A 38 -2.25 5.11 14.50
N PHE A 39 -3.16 4.19 14.20
CA PHE A 39 -4.56 4.53 13.99
C PHE A 39 -5.17 5.27 15.21
N GLU A 40 -4.83 4.86 16.42
CA GLU A 40 -5.27 5.53 17.64
C GLU A 40 -4.78 6.98 17.77
N GLU A 41 -3.61 7.29 17.21
CA GLU A 41 -3.10 8.67 17.17
C GLU A 41 -3.91 9.52 16.20
N VAL A 42 -4.18 8.98 15.00
CA VAL A 42 -5.02 9.65 13.99
C VAL A 42 -6.42 9.92 14.57
N LYS A 43 -7.04 8.90 15.18
CA LYS A 43 -8.36 9.01 15.82
C LYS A 43 -8.39 10.06 16.92
N ARG A 44 -7.36 10.07 17.79
CA ARG A 44 -7.26 11.06 18.88
C ARG A 44 -7.09 12.48 18.36
N ASN A 45 -6.23 12.67 17.34
CA ASN A 45 -6.01 13.98 16.74
C ASN A 45 -7.32 14.52 16.11
N LEU A 46 -7.98 13.69 15.33
CA LEU A 46 -9.29 14.04 14.73
C LEU A 46 -10.37 14.34 15.80
N ALA A 47 -10.39 13.58 16.89
CA ALA A 47 -11.31 13.85 18.00
C ALA A 47 -11.07 15.22 18.65
N ASN A 48 -9.81 15.60 18.82
CA ASN A 48 -9.43 16.90 19.35
C ASN A 48 -9.81 18.05 18.40
N GLU A 49 -9.55 17.89 17.10
CA GLU A 49 -9.92 18.87 16.06
C GLU A 49 -11.44 19.10 16.03
N ILE A 50 -12.23 18.02 15.99
CA ILE A 50 -13.68 18.10 15.99
C ILE A 50 -14.21 18.68 17.29
N SER A 51 -13.64 18.31 18.44
CA SER A 51 -14.02 18.89 19.73
C SER A 51 -13.80 20.41 19.76
N ASN A 52 -12.63 20.86 19.29
CA ASN A 52 -12.30 22.29 19.20
C ASN A 52 -13.24 23.02 18.23
N TYR A 53 -13.55 22.42 17.09
CA TYR A 53 -14.52 22.97 16.13
C TYR A 53 -15.91 23.14 16.76
N ILE A 54 -16.42 22.08 17.44
CA ILE A 54 -17.71 22.12 18.13
C ILE A 54 -17.74 23.20 19.22
N ASP A 55 -16.64 23.32 19.99
CA ASP A 55 -16.52 24.32 21.04
C ASP A 55 -16.53 25.77 20.51
N GLY A 56 -16.02 25.96 19.28
CA GLY A 56 -16.06 27.24 18.57
C GLY A 56 -17.44 27.63 18.01
N LEU A 57 -18.38 26.69 17.88
CA LEU A 57 -19.70 26.96 17.33
C LEU A 57 -20.53 27.90 18.25
N ARG A 58 -21.29 28.79 17.63
CA ARG A 58 -22.23 29.72 18.34
C ARG A 58 -23.61 29.06 18.57
N ILE A 59 -23.63 27.95 19.33
CA ILE A 59 -24.84 27.19 19.68
C ILE A 59 -24.86 26.94 21.19
N LYS A 60 -26.00 26.43 21.72
CA LYS A 60 -26.16 26.13 23.15
C LYS A 60 -25.20 25.03 23.61
N THR A 61 -24.75 25.09 24.84
CA THR A 61 -23.87 24.09 25.44
C THR A 61 -24.44 22.67 25.36
N THR A 62 -25.75 22.51 25.53
CA THR A 62 -26.44 21.23 25.42
C THR A 62 -26.34 20.63 24.02
N GLU A 63 -26.39 21.48 22.98
CA GLU A 63 -26.25 21.06 21.59
C GLU A 63 -24.80 20.64 21.30
N LYS A 64 -23.79 21.35 21.83
CA LYS A 64 -22.37 20.96 21.74
C LYS A 64 -22.14 19.58 22.35
N VAL A 65 -22.67 19.33 23.54
CA VAL A 65 -22.55 18.00 24.18
C VAL A 65 -23.22 16.93 23.35
N GLN A 66 -24.35 17.23 22.72
CA GLN A 66 -25.03 16.25 21.86
C GLN A 66 -24.24 15.95 20.58
N LEU A 67 -23.63 16.95 19.94
CA LEU A 67 -22.78 16.75 18.77
C LEU A 67 -21.55 15.88 19.10
N LYS A 68 -20.88 16.15 20.23
CA LYS A 68 -19.76 15.32 20.68
C LYS A 68 -20.19 13.86 20.92
N LYS A 69 -21.36 13.63 21.54
CA LYS A 69 -21.91 12.27 21.69
C LYS A 69 -22.19 11.58 20.35
N TYR A 70 -22.68 12.29 19.34
CA TYR A 70 -22.90 11.72 18.02
C TYR A 70 -21.58 11.33 17.35
N TYR A 71 -20.58 12.17 17.46
CA TYR A 71 -19.23 11.86 16.97
C TYR A 71 -18.66 10.59 17.63
N ASP A 72 -18.69 10.52 18.97
CA ASP A 72 -18.23 9.35 19.72
C ASP A 72 -19.00 8.08 19.34
N LYS A 73 -20.30 8.20 19.04
CA LYS A 73 -21.12 7.07 18.62
C LYS A 73 -20.71 6.52 17.25
N VAL A 74 -20.28 7.37 16.32
CA VAL A 74 -19.75 6.91 15.02
C VAL A 74 -18.50 6.06 15.23
N TRP A 75 -17.58 6.50 16.11
CA TRP A 75 -16.38 5.73 16.43
C TRP A 75 -16.66 4.43 17.20
N GLY A 76 -17.75 4.35 17.92
CA GLY A 76 -18.22 3.13 18.55
C GLY A 76 -18.59 2.00 17.57
N LEU A 77 -18.76 2.32 16.28
CA LEU A 77 -18.97 1.33 15.22
C LEU A 77 -17.65 0.70 14.71
N VAL A 78 -16.53 1.25 15.09
CA VAL A 78 -15.20 0.82 14.63
C VAL A 78 -14.42 0.24 15.80
N THR A 79 -14.11 -1.05 15.72
CA THR A 79 -13.21 -1.70 16.67
C THR A 79 -11.77 -1.34 16.29
N SER A 80 -11.20 -0.35 16.95
CA SER A 80 -9.94 0.30 16.55
C SER A 80 -8.69 -0.56 16.75
N GLY A 81 -8.73 -1.54 17.64
CA GLY A 81 -7.56 -2.38 17.96
C GLY A 81 -7.05 -3.27 16.82
N GLU A 82 -7.83 -3.41 15.74
CA GLU A 82 -7.47 -4.24 14.58
C GLU A 82 -7.06 -3.41 13.35
N ILE A 83 -7.18 -2.07 13.41
CA ILE A 83 -6.85 -1.21 12.27
C ILE A 83 -5.36 -0.88 12.32
N GLN A 84 -4.62 -1.43 11.38
CA GLN A 84 -3.20 -1.13 11.17
C GLN A 84 -3.06 -0.26 9.92
N LEU A 85 -2.47 0.93 10.09
CA LEU A 85 -2.18 1.85 8.99
C LEU A 85 -0.88 1.51 8.27
N GLU A 86 -0.08 0.62 8.85
CA GLU A 86 1.16 0.16 8.25
C GLU A 86 0.88 -0.62 6.96
N CYS A 87 1.53 -0.21 5.89
CA CYS A 87 1.67 -0.91 4.62
C CYS A 87 3.12 -1.35 4.45
N ASP A 88 3.44 -1.93 3.31
CA ASP A 88 4.75 -2.56 3.09
C ASP A 88 5.91 -1.55 3.08
N LEU A 89 5.64 -0.28 2.67
CA LEU A 89 6.67 0.76 2.59
C LEU A 89 6.06 2.16 2.78
N HIS A 90 6.80 3.03 3.47
CA HIS A 90 6.43 4.43 3.70
C HIS A 90 7.63 5.33 3.46
N PHE A 91 7.49 6.30 2.54
CA PHE A 91 8.56 7.25 2.25
C PHE A 91 8.04 8.64 1.92
N THR A 92 8.93 9.63 2.02
CA THR A 92 8.67 11.03 1.64
C THR A 92 9.51 11.42 0.44
N GLU A 93 8.93 12.23 -0.43
CA GLU A 93 9.59 12.93 -1.51
C GLU A 93 9.10 14.38 -1.53
N GLY A 94 9.99 15.33 -1.22
CA GLY A 94 9.59 16.73 -1.01
C GLY A 94 8.55 16.84 0.10
N THR A 95 7.38 17.38 -0.22
CA THR A 95 6.25 17.54 0.70
C THR A 95 5.26 16.38 0.67
N ASN A 96 5.42 15.44 -0.26
CA ASN A 96 4.52 14.30 -0.39
C ASN A 96 4.94 13.15 0.53
N LYS A 97 3.97 12.47 1.12
CA LYS A 97 4.14 11.22 1.87
C LYS A 97 3.50 10.08 1.09
N TYR A 98 4.28 9.06 0.80
CA TYR A 98 3.85 7.91 0.01
C TYR A 98 3.66 6.70 0.91
N ILE A 99 2.53 6.02 0.72
CA ILE A 99 2.17 4.76 1.35
C ILE A 99 2.12 3.72 0.24
N VAL A 100 2.91 2.69 0.33
CA VAL A 100 3.05 1.69 -0.73
C VAL A 100 2.70 0.30 -0.20
N ASP A 101 1.88 -0.41 -0.95
CA ASP A 101 1.62 -1.83 -0.76
C ASP A 101 2.13 -2.60 -1.99
N PHE A 102 2.94 -3.66 -1.78
CA PHE A 102 3.52 -4.47 -2.83
C PHE A 102 2.71 -5.75 -3.03
N LYS A 103 2.49 -6.14 -4.28
CA LYS A 103 1.78 -7.38 -4.63
C LYS A 103 2.51 -8.11 -5.74
N SER A 104 2.78 -9.39 -5.56
CA SER A 104 3.30 -10.22 -6.65
C SER A 104 2.27 -10.43 -7.76
N GLY A 105 0.99 -10.41 -7.41
CA GLY A 105 -0.18 -10.50 -8.28
C GLY A 105 -1.47 -10.40 -7.46
N PHE A 106 -2.61 -10.26 -8.12
CA PHE A 106 -3.93 -10.27 -7.50
C PHE A 106 -4.67 -11.56 -7.82
N GLY A 107 -4.84 -12.43 -6.84
CA GLY A 107 -5.58 -13.70 -6.95
C GLY A 107 -7.00 -13.61 -6.38
N SER A 108 -7.72 -14.74 -6.41
CA SER A 108 -9.09 -14.85 -5.89
C SER A 108 -9.19 -14.63 -4.36
N ASN A 109 -8.11 -14.78 -3.63
CA ASN A 109 -8.06 -14.64 -2.17
C ASN A 109 -7.86 -13.18 -1.69
N GLU A 110 -7.78 -12.22 -2.62
CA GLU A 110 -7.47 -10.81 -2.30
C GLU A 110 -8.65 -10.00 -1.74
N LYS A 111 -9.83 -10.59 -1.59
CA LYS A 111 -11.02 -9.87 -1.07
C LYS A 111 -10.77 -9.19 0.28
N GLY A 112 -10.20 -9.91 1.23
CA GLY A 112 -9.92 -9.37 2.57
C GLY A 112 -8.89 -8.25 2.53
N ASN A 113 -7.83 -8.45 1.76
CA ASN A 113 -6.78 -7.45 1.57
C ASN A 113 -7.29 -6.20 0.83
N THR A 114 -8.15 -6.36 -0.19
CA THR A 114 -8.80 -5.25 -0.88
C THR A 114 -9.61 -4.38 0.09
N ASN A 115 -10.40 -4.99 0.98
CA ASN A 115 -11.18 -4.26 1.98
C ASN A 115 -10.25 -3.51 2.96
N ARG A 116 -9.15 -4.14 3.40
CA ARG A 116 -8.14 -3.50 4.25
C ARG A 116 -7.53 -2.28 3.55
N LEU A 117 -7.11 -2.43 2.30
CA LEU A 117 -6.49 -1.35 1.53
C LEU A 117 -7.47 -0.20 1.28
N LEU A 118 -8.75 -0.49 0.96
CA LEU A 118 -9.76 0.56 0.83
C LEU A 118 -9.92 1.36 2.13
N LEU A 119 -9.97 0.69 3.28
CA LEU A 119 -10.07 1.34 4.58
C LEU A 119 -8.82 2.18 4.88
N VAL A 120 -7.64 1.59 4.77
CA VAL A 120 -6.35 2.25 5.07
C VAL A 120 -6.13 3.46 4.17
N GLY A 121 -6.31 3.30 2.86
CA GLY A 121 -6.17 4.41 1.92
C GLY A 121 -7.19 5.51 2.15
N SER A 122 -8.44 5.16 2.50
CA SER A 122 -9.46 6.17 2.84
C SER A 122 -9.09 6.96 4.08
N ILE A 123 -8.49 6.33 5.10
CA ILE A 123 -8.00 7.02 6.29
C ILE A 123 -6.89 8.00 5.92
N TYR A 124 -5.87 7.56 5.18
CA TYR A 124 -4.77 8.45 4.75
C TYR A 124 -5.25 9.63 3.91
N LYS A 125 -6.19 9.40 3.00
CA LYS A 125 -6.77 10.45 2.16
C LYS A 125 -7.50 11.53 2.97
N ASN A 126 -8.01 11.19 4.15
CA ASN A 126 -8.74 12.11 5.04
C ASN A 126 -7.87 12.73 6.14
N ILE A 127 -6.57 12.49 6.16
CA ILE A 127 -5.64 13.23 7.02
C ILE A 127 -5.24 14.51 6.28
N GLU A 128 -6.04 15.56 6.43
CA GLU A 128 -5.92 16.82 5.66
C GLU A 128 -4.61 17.57 5.90
N ALA A 129 -4.01 17.44 7.10
CA ALA A 129 -2.76 18.12 7.45
C ALA A 129 -1.54 17.61 6.66
N GLU A 130 -1.68 16.50 5.94
CA GLU A 130 -0.59 15.78 5.30
C GLU A 130 -0.94 15.41 3.85
N ASN A 131 0.03 15.53 2.96
CA ASN A 131 -0.18 15.19 1.55
C ASN A 131 0.17 13.71 1.30
N TYR A 132 -0.71 12.81 1.73
CA TYR A 132 -0.56 11.38 1.53
C TYR A 132 -0.99 10.94 0.12
N LYS A 133 -0.18 10.07 -0.48
CA LYS A 133 -0.44 9.39 -1.75
C LYS A 133 -0.29 7.89 -1.55
N CYS A 134 -1.33 7.14 -1.89
CA CYS A 134 -1.35 5.69 -1.74
C CYS A 134 -1.04 5.01 -3.06
N LEU A 135 -0.03 4.15 -3.09
CA LEU A 135 0.46 3.46 -4.28
C LEU A 135 0.36 1.95 -4.09
N ILE A 136 -0.02 1.24 -5.15
CA ILE A 136 0.08 -0.22 -5.22
C ILE A 136 1.03 -0.57 -6.35
N PHE A 137 2.09 -1.31 -6.01
CA PHE A 137 3.05 -1.85 -6.94
C PHE A 137 2.78 -3.33 -7.16
N VAL A 138 2.42 -3.70 -8.38
CA VAL A 138 2.08 -5.07 -8.76
C VAL A 138 3.13 -5.60 -9.72
N ARG A 139 3.75 -6.74 -9.39
CA ARG A 139 4.74 -7.39 -10.26
C ARG A 139 4.10 -7.93 -11.56
N SER A 140 2.94 -8.55 -11.43
CA SER A 140 2.21 -9.12 -12.56
C SER A 140 1.54 -8.04 -13.40
N THR A 141 1.41 -8.31 -14.71
CA THR A 141 0.59 -7.49 -15.63
C THR A 141 -0.89 -7.90 -15.60
N GLU A 142 -1.20 -9.05 -15.02
CA GLU A 142 -2.58 -9.55 -14.92
C GLU A 142 -3.39 -8.70 -13.94
N ASN A 143 -4.57 -8.34 -14.38
CA ASN A 143 -5.53 -7.56 -13.61
C ASN A 143 -6.78 -8.40 -13.31
N ASN A 144 -7.33 -8.25 -12.12
CA ASN A 144 -8.61 -8.81 -11.75
C ASN A 144 -9.55 -7.74 -11.18
N HIS A 145 -10.79 -8.13 -10.87
CA HIS A 145 -11.80 -7.18 -10.39
C HIS A 145 -11.46 -6.54 -9.04
N TYR A 146 -10.65 -7.16 -8.19
CA TYR A 146 -10.22 -6.55 -6.92
C TYR A 146 -9.25 -5.41 -7.15
N LEU A 147 -8.30 -5.57 -8.07
CA LEU A 147 -7.39 -4.50 -8.46
C LEU A 147 -8.16 -3.37 -9.15
N THR A 148 -9.13 -3.71 -10.01
CA THR A 148 -10.05 -2.75 -10.62
C THR A 148 -10.85 -1.97 -9.58
N THR A 149 -11.31 -2.64 -8.51
CA THR A 149 -12.03 -1.99 -7.41
C THR A 149 -11.15 -0.96 -6.69
N LEU A 150 -9.90 -1.31 -6.41
CA LEU A 150 -8.94 -0.39 -5.78
C LEU A 150 -8.64 0.81 -6.69
N HIS A 151 -8.42 0.58 -7.98
CA HIS A 151 -8.22 1.64 -8.96
C HIS A 151 -9.43 2.60 -9.03
N ASN A 152 -10.64 2.05 -9.14
CA ASN A 152 -11.86 2.83 -9.27
C ASN A 152 -12.25 3.57 -7.99
N SER A 153 -11.67 3.20 -6.84
CA SER A 153 -11.86 3.94 -5.59
C SER A 153 -11.31 5.37 -5.64
N GLY A 154 -10.39 5.65 -6.57
CA GLY A 154 -9.69 6.93 -6.66
C GLY A 154 -8.80 7.24 -5.45
N VAL A 155 -8.54 6.23 -4.60
CA VAL A 155 -7.67 6.36 -3.42
C VAL A 155 -6.26 5.87 -3.72
N TRP A 156 -6.16 4.78 -4.51
CA TRP A 156 -4.90 4.12 -4.83
C TRP A 156 -4.49 4.38 -6.27
N GLU A 157 -3.26 4.82 -6.46
CA GLU A 157 -2.59 4.81 -7.76
C GLU A 157 -1.94 3.42 -7.94
N ILE A 158 -2.19 2.77 -9.06
CA ILE A 158 -1.75 1.39 -9.31
C ILE A 158 -0.79 1.36 -10.47
N SER A 159 0.34 0.69 -10.27
CA SER A 159 1.31 0.38 -11.32
C SER A 159 1.48 -1.14 -11.41
N CYS A 160 1.53 -1.67 -12.65
CA CYS A 160 1.63 -3.11 -12.92
C CYS A 160 2.80 -3.43 -13.85
N GLY A 161 3.43 -4.58 -13.66
CA GLY A 161 4.47 -5.08 -14.55
C GLY A 161 5.62 -4.08 -14.73
N VAL A 162 5.96 -3.76 -15.98
CA VAL A 162 7.03 -2.81 -16.33
C VAL A 162 6.76 -1.42 -15.73
N GLY A 163 5.51 -0.96 -15.72
CA GLY A 163 5.15 0.33 -15.13
C GLY A 163 5.45 0.43 -13.64
N THR A 164 5.44 -0.69 -12.91
CA THR A 164 5.91 -0.72 -11.51
C THR A 164 7.40 -0.40 -11.41
N TYR A 165 8.21 -1.02 -12.25
CA TYR A 165 9.66 -0.80 -12.26
C TYR A 165 10.03 0.61 -12.70
N GLU A 166 9.34 1.17 -13.69
CA GLU A 166 9.49 2.57 -14.11
C GLU A 166 9.19 3.51 -12.94
N ARG A 167 8.11 3.25 -12.21
CA ARG A 167 7.74 4.07 -11.05
C ARG A 167 8.76 3.96 -9.91
N ILE A 168 9.30 2.77 -9.64
CA ILE A 168 10.39 2.57 -8.68
C ILE A 168 11.65 3.35 -9.11
N ARG A 169 12.01 3.29 -10.41
CA ARG A 169 13.13 4.05 -10.95
C ARG A 169 12.94 5.56 -10.77
N ASP A 170 11.77 6.07 -11.06
CA ASP A 170 11.46 7.50 -10.92
C ASP A 170 11.69 7.98 -9.49
N PHE A 171 11.29 7.19 -8.48
CA PHE A 171 11.50 7.54 -7.07
C PHE A 171 12.92 7.33 -6.60
N THR A 172 13.57 6.24 -6.99
CA THR A 172 14.81 5.76 -6.36
C THR A 172 16.05 5.98 -7.18
N GLY A 173 15.90 6.18 -8.49
CA GLY A 173 17.00 6.27 -9.45
C GLY A 173 17.52 4.92 -9.95
N TYR A 174 17.03 3.78 -9.42
CA TYR A 174 17.47 2.44 -9.83
C TYR A 174 16.58 1.84 -10.91
N ASP A 175 17.16 1.47 -12.05
CA ASP A 175 16.50 0.68 -13.08
C ASP A 175 16.62 -0.81 -12.78
N ILE A 176 15.74 -1.31 -11.89
CA ILE A 176 15.74 -2.72 -11.50
C ILE A 176 15.19 -3.63 -12.59
N HIS A 177 14.40 -3.11 -13.54
CA HIS A 177 13.96 -3.89 -14.70
C HIS A 177 15.13 -4.24 -15.62
N ASP A 178 15.95 -3.24 -15.95
CA ASP A 178 17.16 -3.44 -16.75
C ASP A 178 18.13 -4.37 -16.00
N TRP A 179 18.30 -4.18 -14.69
CA TRP A 179 19.16 -5.06 -13.90
C TRP A 179 18.68 -6.51 -13.93
N ILE A 180 17.37 -6.79 -13.76
CA ILE A 180 16.81 -8.14 -13.82
C ILE A 180 17.06 -8.76 -15.22
N THR A 181 16.75 -8.02 -16.28
CA THR A 181 16.87 -8.52 -17.66
C THR A 181 18.31 -8.76 -18.08
N SER A 182 19.25 -7.99 -17.53
CA SER A 182 20.68 -8.10 -17.87
C SER A 182 21.45 -9.12 -17.01
N ASN A 183 20.97 -9.44 -15.81
CA ASN A 183 21.71 -10.25 -14.86
C ASN A 183 21.06 -11.61 -14.51
N ILE A 184 19.79 -11.82 -14.86
CA ILE A 184 19.09 -13.08 -14.60
C ILE A 184 18.82 -13.78 -15.93
N ASP A 185 19.45 -14.93 -16.13
CA ASP A 185 19.17 -15.82 -17.25
C ASP A 185 18.32 -17.01 -16.77
N TRP A 186 17.00 -16.80 -16.78
CA TRP A 186 16.03 -17.80 -16.34
C TRP A 186 16.21 -19.16 -17.01
N MET A 187 16.77 -19.20 -18.23
CA MET A 187 17.00 -20.45 -18.95
C MET A 187 18.25 -21.19 -18.48
N ASN A 188 19.28 -20.47 -18.03
CA ASN A 188 20.54 -21.08 -17.58
C ASN A 188 20.68 -21.15 -16.06
N ASP A 189 20.03 -20.24 -15.34
CA ASP A 189 20.08 -20.19 -13.87
C ASP A 189 19.24 -21.29 -13.19
N PHE A 190 18.26 -21.85 -13.91
CA PHE A 190 17.46 -22.95 -13.38
C PHE A 190 17.99 -24.33 -13.74
N SER A 191 17.78 -25.29 -12.85
CA SER A 191 18.01 -26.70 -13.15
C SER A 191 17.16 -27.17 -14.35
N PRO A 192 17.58 -28.19 -15.12
CA PRO A 192 16.80 -28.70 -16.25
C PRO A 192 15.34 -29.04 -15.87
N HIS A 193 15.14 -29.60 -14.70
CA HIS A 193 13.80 -29.96 -14.18
C HIS A 193 12.93 -28.71 -13.97
N MET A 194 13.46 -27.64 -13.39
CA MET A 194 12.72 -26.39 -13.19
C MET A 194 12.39 -25.70 -14.52
N ARG A 195 13.32 -25.69 -15.48
CA ARG A 195 13.07 -25.15 -16.83
C ARG A 195 11.87 -25.82 -17.50
N GLU A 196 11.84 -27.15 -17.50
CA GLU A 196 10.73 -27.92 -18.09
C GLU A 196 9.38 -27.59 -17.40
N SER A 197 9.39 -27.41 -16.09
CA SER A 197 8.19 -27.08 -15.33
C SER A 197 7.66 -25.67 -15.67
N ILE A 198 8.56 -24.69 -15.88
CA ILE A 198 8.19 -23.31 -16.21
C ILE A 198 7.73 -23.18 -17.67
N LEU A 199 8.37 -23.89 -18.61
CA LEU A 199 8.03 -23.80 -20.04
C LEU A 199 6.76 -24.54 -20.43
N ARG A 200 6.26 -25.45 -19.58
CA ARG A 200 5.02 -26.21 -19.83
C ARG A 200 3.75 -25.51 -19.35
N ASN A 201 3.87 -24.39 -18.64
CA ASN A 201 2.77 -23.57 -18.16
C ASN A 201 2.79 -22.17 -18.80
#